data_ea246060abd552232bca725fdfc7e003
#
_entry.id   ea246060abd552232bca725fdfc7e003
#
_cell.length_a   1.000
_cell.length_b   1.000
_cell.length_c   1.000
_cell.angle_alpha   90.00
_cell.angle_beta   90.00
_cell.angle_gamma   90.00
#
_symmetry.space_group_name_H-M   'P 1'
#
loop_
_entity.id
_entity.type
_entity.pdbx_description
1 polymer ?
#
loop_
_entity_poly.entity_id
_entity_poly.type
_entity_poly.pdbx_seq_one_letter_code
_entity_poly.pdbx_strand_id
1 'polypeptide(L)'
;MYDTVNFCLSIADVGEVDFLQETPCFLESESLGFHDWGGQRVVTGKVGGLKVVANRYQIKVKDGSLCKYYLGNNFKAMGRKDTQRAIERLSDTLHLPMSKATVTRIDVAQNIIVKHPVKVYLNHLGVLNYATRLQEPTGLYYCKQMERLCFYDKNREQKTKGEEIPELYKERNVLRYEQRYIKRLPVAFGVENVTGALLYDEAFYISLLERWKDKYKAINKINDITLNFQAMTNRQQLYKMGVLSMVERVGGEVAMIEQINDAQKRGDLTRKQAFDLRKTIKEVCKVGGDLTVPSEEIKELDKKILEAVRYYR
;
A
#
# COMPACT_ATOMS: atom_id res chain seq x y z
N MET A 1 10.18 5.98 -4.35
CA MET A 1 9.10 5.01 -4.14
C MET A 1 7.69 5.61 -4.31
N TYR A 2 7.53 6.90 -4.61
CA TYR A 2 6.20 7.44 -4.91
C TYR A 2 5.65 6.87 -6.22
N ASP A 3 4.35 6.58 -6.24
CA ASP A 3 3.62 6.19 -7.44
C ASP A 3 2.52 7.21 -7.74
N THR A 4 1.43 7.18 -6.99
CA THR A 4 0.34 8.15 -7.13
C THR A 4 0.45 9.23 -6.06
N VAL A 5 0.35 10.47 -6.48
CA VAL A 5 0.24 11.64 -5.59
C VAL A 5 -0.88 12.52 -6.11
N ASN A 6 -1.80 12.91 -5.21
CA ASN A 6 -2.86 13.85 -5.55
C ASN A 6 -2.55 15.20 -4.91
N PHE A 7 -2.67 16.25 -5.69
CA PHE A 7 -2.41 17.63 -5.29
C PHE A 7 -3.69 18.47 -5.33
N CYS A 8 -3.76 19.45 -4.45
CA CYS A 8 -4.76 20.50 -4.45
C CYS A 8 -4.06 21.85 -4.20
N LEU A 9 -4.15 22.75 -5.15
CA LEU A 9 -3.64 24.11 -5.02
C LEU A 9 -4.81 25.08 -5.04
N SER A 10 -4.84 26.01 -4.11
CA SER A 10 -5.92 26.97 -3.94
C SER A 10 -5.42 28.41 -4.14
N ILE A 11 -6.36 29.34 -4.29
CA ILE A 11 -6.03 30.78 -4.34
C ILE A 11 -5.32 31.26 -3.07
N ALA A 12 -5.57 30.61 -1.92
CA ALA A 12 -4.85 30.92 -0.67
C ALA A 12 -3.35 30.61 -0.74
N ASP A 13 -2.94 29.68 -1.61
CA ASP A 13 -1.54 29.24 -1.78
C ASP A 13 -0.77 30.12 -2.78
N VAL A 14 -1.47 30.77 -3.74
CA VAL A 14 -0.84 31.43 -4.91
C VAL A 14 -1.27 32.87 -5.13
N GLY A 15 -2.27 33.39 -4.40
CA GLY A 15 -2.84 34.70 -4.61
C GLY A 15 -3.95 34.74 -5.66
N GLU A 16 -4.14 35.87 -6.31
CA GLU A 16 -5.24 36.09 -7.27
C GLU A 16 -4.98 35.39 -8.62
N VAL A 17 -5.34 34.10 -8.70
CA VAL A 17 -5.31 33.29 -9.93
C VAL A 17 -6.72 32.77 -10.20
N ASP A 18 -7.24 32.97 -11.41
CA ASP A 18 -8.48 32.32 -11.85
C ASP A 18 -8.16 31.00 -12.56
N PHE A 19 -8.13 29.92 -11.79
CA PHE A 19 -7.81 28.59 -12.32
C PHE A 19 -8.78 28.13 -13.42
N LEU A 20 -10.02 28.63 -13.45
CA LEU A 20 -10.98 28.26 -14.48
C LEU A 20 -10.61 28.85 -15.84
N GLN A 21 -10.02 30.07 -15.85
CA GLN A 21 -9.63 30.74 -17.07
C GLN A 21 -8.23 30.31 -17.55
N GLU A 22 -7.30 30.12 -16.64
CA GLU A 22 -5.88 29.87 -16.98
C GLU A 22 -5.59 28.39 -17.26
N THR A 23 -6.22 27.46 -16.51
CA THR A 23 -5.91 26.02 -16.63
C THR A 23 -6.18 25.42 -18.02
N PRO A 24 -7.27 25.77 -18.76
CA PRO A 24 -7.62 25.09 -20.02
C PRO A 24 -6.51 25.09 -21.06
N CYS A 25 -5.71 26.16 -21.15
CA CYS A 25 -4.65 26.28 -22.16
C CYS A 25 -3.47 25.31 -21.94
N PHE A 26 -3.34 24.72 -20.73
CA PHE A 26 -2.29 23.77 -20.39
C PHE A 26 -2.74 22.31 -20.42
N LEU A 27 -4.02 22.05 -20.68
CA LEU A 27 -4.57 20.71 -20.74
C LEU A 27 -4.52 20.14 -22.15
N GLU A 28 -4.45 18.81 -22.23
CA GLU A 28 -4.57 18.09 -23.50
C GLU A 28 -5.93 18.36 -24.13
N SER A 29 -5.96 18.93 -25.34
CA SER A 29 -7.19 19.39 -26.03
C SER A 29 -8.23 18.30 -26.19
N GLU A 30 -7.82 17.05 -26.43
CA GLU A 30 -8.69 15.88 -26.57
C GLU A 30 -9.40 15.48 -25.27
N SER A 31 -8.87 15.91 -24.12
CA SER A 31 -9.40 15.59 -22.79
C SER A 31 -10.17 16.72 -22.14
N LEU A 32 -10.20 17.90 -22.78
CA LEU A 32 -10.79 19.11 -22.22
C LEU A 32 -12.32 19.03 -22.16
N GLY A 33 -12.87 19.29 -20.99
CA GLY A 33 -14.32 19.33 -20.78
C GLY A 33 -14.72 20.41 -19.78
N PHE A 34 -15.90 21.02 -20.00
CA PHE A 34 -16.48 21.99 -19.08
C PHE A 34 -17.79 21.42 -18.52
N HIS A 35 -17.96 21.52 -17.21
CA HIS A 35 -19.09 20.97 -16.49
C HIS A 35 -19.62 21.98 -15.46
N ASP A 36 -20.90 21.91 -15.15
CA ASP A 36 -21.50 22.58 -14.01
C ASP A 36 -21.69 21.55 -12.88
N TRP A 37 -21.03 21.76 -11.77
CA TRP A 37 -21.08 20.87 -10.63
C TRP A 37 -21.41 21.66 -9.36
N GLY A 38 -22.56 21.37 -8.75
CA GLY A 38 -23.02 22.06 -7.53
C GLY A 38 -23.14 23.58 -7.69
N GLY A 39 -23.56 24.05 -8.87
CA GLY A 39 -23.68 25.49 -9.19
C GLY A 39 -22.35 26.20 -9.48
N GLN A 40 -21.24 25.45 -9.57
CA GLN A 40 -19.93 26.00 -9.94
C GLN A 40 -19.48 25.43 -11.28
N ARG A 41 -18.97 26.29 -12.13
CA ARG A 41 -18.34 25.87 -13.38
C ARG A 41 -16.98 25.24 -13.09
N VAL A 42 -16.75 24.08 -13.69
CA VAL A 42 -15.55 23.26 -13.50
C VAL A 42 -14.99 22.90 -14.87
N VAL A 43 -13.69 23.03 -15.02
CA VAL A 43 -12.94 22.49 -16.16
C VAL A 43 -12.28 21.18 -15.75
N THR A 44 -12.30 20.20 -16.65
CA THR A 44 -11.61 18.92 -16.50
C THR A 44 -10.75 18.65 -17.71
N GLY A 45 -9.64 17.92 -17.50
CA GLY A 45 -8.76 17.49 -18.58
C GLY A 45 -7.63 16.63 -18.06
N LYS A 46 -6.61 16.45 -18.89
CA LYS A 46 -5.41 15.66 -18.54
C LYS A 46 -4.13 16.40 -18.86
N VAL A 47 -3.09 16.04 -18.13
CA VAL A 47 -1.71 16.43 -18.38
C VAL A 47 -0.83 15.19 -18.18
N GLY A 48 -0.27 14.63 -19.27
CA GLY A 48 0.60 13.46 -19.21
C GLY A 48 -0.02 12.27 -18.46
N GLY A 49 -1.34 12.04 -18.65
CA GLY A 49 -2.09 10.98 -17.98
C GLY A 49 -2.55 11.29 -16.55
N LEU A 50 -2.20 12.42 -15.97
CA LEU A 50 -2.74 12.92 -14.71
C LEU A 50 -4.06 13.65 -14.99
N LYS A 51 -5.12 13.35 -14.25
CA LYS A 51 -6.40 14.06 -14.35
C LYS A 51 -6.33 15.39 -13.62
N VAL A 52 -6.73 16.44 -14.30
CA VAL A 52 -6.84 17.79 -13.75
C VAL A 52 -8.31 18.18 -13.64
N VAL A 53 -8.66 18.80 -12.52
CA VAL A 53 -10.00 19.36 -12.26
C VAL A 53 -9.80 20.72 -11.63
N ALA A 54 -10.30 21.78 -12.27
CA ALA A 54 -10.20 23.14 -11.75
C ALA A 54 -11.54 23.85 -11.74
N ASN A 55 -11.74 24.67 -10.73
CA ASN A 55 -12.77 25.69 -10.68
C ASN A 55 -12.09 27.07 -10.46
N ARG A 56 -12.85 28.12 -10.27
CA ARG A 56 -12.29 29.46 -10.07
C ARG A 56 -11.29 29.55 -8.91
N TYR A 57 -11.49 28.73 -7.85
CA TYR A 57 -10.78 28.88 -6.57
C TYR A 57 -9.69 27.86 -6.32
N GLN A 58 -9.67 26.76 -7.04
CA GLN A 58 -8.71 25.68 -6.82
C GLN A 58 -8.51 24.81 -8.06
N ILE A 59 -7.34 24.22 -8.15
CA ILE A 59 -6.99 23.17 -9.10
C ILE A 59 -6.59 21.90 -8.35
N LYS A 60 -7.07 20.74 -8.83
CA LYS A 60 -6.73 19.42 -8.32
C LYS A 60 -6.09 18.59 -9.42
N VAL A 61 -4.93 18.04 -9.13
CA VAL A 61 -4.26 17.03 -9.97
C VAL A 61 -4.41 15.69 -9.25
N LYS A 62 -5.05 14.71 -9.89
CA LYS A 62 -5.42 13.44 -9.27
C LYS A 62 -5.54 12.29 -10.25
N ASP A 63 -5.88 11.10 -9.74
CA ASP A 63 -6.30 9.92 -10.51
C ASP A 63 -5.30 9.51 -11.62
N GLY A 64 -4.01 9.61 -11.33
CA GLY A 64 -2.92 9.19 -12.22
C GLY A 64 -1.66 8.87 -11.42
N SER A 65 -0.71 8.20 -12.06
CA SER A 65 0.59 7.90 -11.47
C SER A 65 1.57 9.02 -11.77
N LEU A 66 2.06 9.73 -10.76
CA LEU A 66 3.13 10.71 -10.89
C LEU A 66 4.40 10.04 -11.44
N CYS A 67 4.61 8.77 -11.08
CA CYS A 67 5.71 7.95 -11.59
C CYS A 67 5.59 7.74 -13.12
N LYS A 68 4.40 7.37 -13.61
CA LYS A 68 4.16 7.23 -15.06
C LYS A 68 4.31 8.56 -15.78
N TYR A 69 3.80 9.64 -15.22
CA TYR A 69 3.93 10.99 -15.76
C TYR A 69 5.40 11.37 -16.00
N TYR A 70 6.27 11.04 -15.05
CA TYR A 70 7.67 11.45 -15.12
C TYR A 70 8.57 10.44 -15.84
N LEU A 71 8.43 9.13 -15.53
CA LEU A 71 9.29 8.05 -16.04
C LEU A 71 8.69 7.27 -17.23
N GLY A 72 7.46 7.59 -17.65
CA GLY A 72 6.74 6.86 -18.71
C GLY A 72 6.09 5.55 -18.26
N ASN A 73 6.59 4.93 -17.18
CA ASN A 73 6.02 3.71 -16.61
C ASN A 73 6.23 3.69 -15.07
N ASN A 74 5.60 2.74 -14.39
CA ASN A 74 5.74 2.57 -12.94
C ASN A 74 6.32 1.21 -12.52
N PHE A 75 7.10 0.60 -13.40
CA PHE A 75 7.93 -0.55 -13.03
C PHE A 75 9.16 -0.15 -12.23
N LYS A 76 9.78 0.97 -12.59
CA LYS A 76 10.80 1.62 -11.75
C LYS A 76 10.09 2.53 -10.75
N ALA A 77 10.56 2.57 -9.52
CA ALA A 77 10.03 3.49 -8.53
C ALA A 77 10.82 4.81 -8.55
N MET A 78 10.13 5.94 -8.39
CA MET A 78 10.76 7.25 -8.27
C MET A 78 11.48 7.40 -6.93
N GLY A 79 12.73 7.84 -6.96
CA GLY A 79 13.47 8.29 -5.80
C GLY A 79 13.09 9.72 -5.39
N ARG A 80 13.73 10.23 -4.34
CA ARG A 80 13.52 11.59 -3.82
C ARG A 80 13.78 12.67 -4.87
N LYS A 81 14.92 12.59 -5.57
CA LYS A 81 15.30 13.53 -6.64
C LYS A 81 14.37 13.46 -7.85
N ASP A 82 13.91 12.27 -8.22
CA ASP A 82 12.95 12.12 -9.31
C ASP A 82 11.60 12.72 -8.95
N THR A 83 11.19 12.61 -7.68
CA THR A 83 9.94 13.21 -7.19
C THR A 83 10.02 14.74 -7.25
N GLN A 84 11.14 15.34 -6.86
CA GLN A 84 11.38 16.78 -7.01
C GLN A 84 11.23 17.20 -8.47
N ARG A 85 11.95 16.55 -9.38
CA ARG A 85 11.91 16.85 -10.82
C ARG A 85 10.52 16.64 -11.43
N ALA A 86 9.79 15.62 -10.96
CA ALA A 86 8.42 15.38 -11.43
C ALA A 86 7.48 16.54 -11.02
N ILE A 87 7.62 17.05 -9.78
CA ILE A 87 6.83 18.17 -9.29
C ILE A 87 7.25 19.49 -10.00
N GLU A 88 8.55 19.71 -10.22
CA GLU A 88 9.05 20.84 -11.00
C GLU A 88 8.49 20.80 -12.44
N ARG A 89 8.60 19.66 -13.13
CA ARG A 89 8.02 19.49 -14.47
C ARG A 89 6.50 19.73 -14.49
N LEU A 90 5.78 19.29 -13.46
CA LEU A 90 4.33 19.53 -13.36
C LEU A 90 4.06 21.02 -13.12
N SER A 91 4.89 21.70 -12.33
CA SER A 91 4.82 23.16 -12.11
C SER A 91 5.04 23.93 -13.40
N ASP A 92 6.06 23.57 -14.17
CA ASP A 92 6.37 24.19 -15.46
C ASP A 92 5.24 23.96 -16.48
N THR A 93 4.71 22.74 -16.54
CA THR A 93 3.64 22.38 -17.47
C THR A 93 2.34 23.13 -17.17
N LEU A 94 1.98 23.32 -15.90
CA LEU A 94 0.76 24.01 -15.49
C LEU A 94 0.96 25.51 -15.24
N HIS A 95 2.21 26.01 -15.27
CA HIS A 95 2.61 27.37 -14.86
C HIS A 95 2.13 27.72 -13.44
N LEU A 96 2.13 26.72 -12.53
CA LEU A 96 1.66 26.83 -11.16
C LEU A 96 2.69 26.27 -10.17
N PRO A 97 2.87 26.86 -8.99
CA PRO A 97 3.85 26.40 -8.00
C PRO A 97 3.37 25.12 -7.29
N MET A 98 3.41 23.96 -7.98
CA MET A 98 2.95 22.69 -7.44
C MET A 98 3.70 22.21 -6.19
N SER A 99 4.89 22.77 -5.92
CA SER A 99 5.61 22.56 -4.66
C SER A 99 4.84 23.09 -3.43
N LYS A 100 4.02 24.14 -3.60
CA LYS A 100 3.15 24.69 -2.55
C LYS A 100 1.82 23.93 -2.41
N ALA A 101 1.42 23.16 -3.41
CA ALA A 101 0.14 22.46 -3.40
C ALA A 101 0.03 21.50 -2.21
N THR A 102 -1.11 21.51 -1.55
CA THR A 102 -1.46 20.53 -0.52
C THR A 102 -1.60 19.14 -1.15
N VAL A 103 -0.92 18.16 -0.57
CA VAL A 103 -1.01 16.76 -0.98
C VAL A 103 -2.17 16.09 -0.24
N THR A 104 -3.06 15.45 -0.99
CA THR A 104 -4.28 14.84 -0.44
C THR A 104 -4.27 13.31 -0.47
N ARG A 105 -3.37 12.71 -1.27
CA ARG A 105 -3.12 11.26 -1.35
C ARG A 105 -1.66 11.01 -1.67
N ILE A 106 -1.12 9.96 -1.06
CA ILE A 106 0.23 9.45 -1.35
C ILE A 106 0.16 7.93 -1.45
N ASP A 107 0.62 7.38 -2.57
CA ASP A 107 0.86 5.94 -2.72
C ASP A 107 2.36 5.71 -2.80
N VAL A 108 2.88 4.92 -1.86
CA VAL A 108 4.28 4.47 -1.81
C VAL A 108 4.31 3.04 -2.30
N ALA A 109 5.06 2.77 -3.36
CA ALA A 109 5.01 1.48 -4.02
C ALA A 109 6.39 1.00 -4.48
N GLN A 110 6.58 -0.32 -4.44
CA GLN A 110 7.76 -1.00 -4.96
C GLN A 110 7.36 -2.28 -5.69
N ASN A 111 7.97 -2.52 -6.84
CA ASN A 111 7.92 -3.78 -7.56
C ASN A 111 9.09 -4.66 -7.13
N ILE A 112 8.79 -5.87 -6.72
CA ILE A 112 9.74 -6.83 -6.18
C ILE A 112 9.73 -8.06 -7.08
N ILE A 113 10.84 -8.33 -7.75
CA ILE A 113 11.00 -9.57 -8.50
C ILE A 113 11.21 -10.69 -7.50
N VAL A 114 10.38 -11.74 -7.56
CA VAL A 114 10.38 -12.87 -6.65
C VAL A 114 10.56 -14.18 -7.40
N LYS A 115 11.06 -15.22 -6.72
CA LYS A 115 11.40 -16.52 -7.33
C LYS A 115 10.15 -17.31 -7.73
N HIS A 116 9.16 -17.35 -6.84
CA HIS A 116 7.95 -18.14 -7.00
C HIS A 116 6.77 -17.28 -7.50
N PRO A 117 5.68 -17.89 -7.98
CA PRO A 117 4.47 -17.15 -8.34
C PRO A 117 3.98 -16.27 -7.20
N VAL A 118 3.56 -15.04 -7.50
CA VAL A 118 3.15 -14.04 -6.49
C VAL A 118 2.13 -14.58 -5.49
N LYS A 119 1.20 -15.42 -5.95
CA LYS A 119 0.17 -16.03 -5.11
C LYS A 119 0.74 -16.80 -3.92
N VAL A 120 1.92 -17.44 -4.07
CA VAL A 120 2.57 -18.18 -2.99
C VAL A 120 2.92 -17.23 -1.84
N TYR A 121 3.53 -16.08 -2.14
CA TYR A 121 3.85 -15.05 -1.14
C TYR A 121 2.60 -14.47 -0.47
N LEU A 122 1.52 -14.22 -1.25
CA LEU A 122 0.27 -13.69 -0.71
C LEU A 122 -0.37 -14.65 0.30
N ASN A 123 -0.22 -15.95 0.12
CA ASN A 123 -0.74 -16.96 1.04
C ASN A 123 -0.03 -16.95 2.39
N HIS A 124 1.23 -16.51 2.45
CA HIS A 124 2.01 -16.38 3.68
C HIS A 124 1.80 -15.05 4.41
N LEU A 125 1.03 -14.11 3.84
CA LEU A 125 0.67 -12.85 4.49
C LEU A 125 -0.67 -13.02 5.22
N GLY A 126 -0.61 -13.16 6.53
CA GLY A 126 -1.76 -13.38 7.41
C GLY A 126 -2.53 -12.10 7.74
N VAL A 127 -2.89 -11.92 9.00
CA VAL A 127 -3.67 -10.76 9.46
C VAL A 127 -2.79 -9.55 9.77
N LEU A 128 -3.37 -8.37 9.64
CA LEU A 128 -2.83 -7.12 10.15
C LEU A 128 -3.83 -6.54 11.15
N ASN A 129 -3.36 -6.25 12.36
CA ASN A 129 -4.22 -5.73 13.42
C ASN A 129 -4.97 -4.47 12.99
N TYR A 130 -6.25 -4.40 13.34
CA TYR A 130 -7.14 -3.29 13.01
C TYR A 130 -7.30 -3.01 11.51
N ALA A 131 -7.14 -4.02 10.66
CA ALA A 131 -7.36 -3.92 9.22
C ALA A 131 -8.26 -5.05 8.72
N THR A 132 -9.19 -4.75 7.83
CA THR A 132 -9.94 -5.76 7.11
C THR A 132 -9.05 -6.36 6.02
N ARG A 133 -8.81 -7.67 6.09
CA ARG A 133 -8.05 -8.42 5.08
C ARG A 133 -8.98 -8.90 3.99
N LEU A 134 -8.73 -8.50 2.75
CA LEU A 134 -9.47 -8.92 1.56
C LEU A 134 -8.52 -9.65 0.61
N GLN A 135 -8.81 -10.92 0.35
CA GLN A 135 -8.07 -11.74 -0.61
C GLN A 135 -8.84 -11.82 -1.92
N GLU A 136 -8.20 -11.40 -2.99
CA GLU A 136 -8.68 -11.54 -4.36
C GLU A 136 -7.83 -12.57 -5.14
N PRO A 137 -8.28 -13.07 -6.30
CA PRO A 137 -7.52 -14.06 -7.06
C PRO A 137 -6.09 -13.65 -7.43
N THR A 138 -5.84 -12.33 -7.54
CA THR A 138 -4.57 -11.75 -7.99
C THR A 138 -3.94 -10.78 -7.01
N GLY A 139 -4.58 -10.55 -5.86
CA GLY A 139 -4.14 -9.55 -4.91
C GLY A 139 -4.62 -9.81 -3.48
N LEU A 140 -3.96 -9.14 -2.56
CA LEU A 140 -4.27 -9.13 -1.13
C LEU A 140 -4.27 -7.70 -0.65
N TYR A 141 -5.33 -7.31 0.05
CA TYR A 141 -5.54 -5.94 0.51
C TYR A 141 -5.78 -5.91 2.02
N TYR A 142 -5.20 -4.92 2.68
CA TYR A 142 -5.49 -4.60 4.08
C TYR A 142 -6.09 -3.21 4.12
N CYS A 143 -7.39 -3.13 4.44
CA CYS A 143 -8.15 -1.89 4.41
C CYS A 143 -8.31 -1.34 5.82
N LYS A 144 -7.90 -0.08 6.02
CA LYS A 144 -8.20 0.76 7.17
C LYS A 144 -8.89 2.04 6.72
N GLN A 145 -9.42 2.82 7.64
CA GLN A 145 -10.19 4.03 7.32
C GLN A 145 -9.39 5.07 6.52
N MET A 146 -8.10 5.23 6.82
CA MET A 146 -7.24 6.29 6.25
C MET A 146 -6.11 5.75 5.36
N GLU A 147 -5.85 4.45 5.44
CA GLU A 147 -4.75 3.81 4.69
C GLU A 147 -5.17 2.45 4.13
N ARG A 148 -4.49 2.02 3.08
CA ARG A 148 -4.64 0.69 2.51
C ARG A 148 -3.28 0.13 2.14
N LEU A 149 -3.02 -1.15 2.47
CA LEU A 149 -1.90 -1.89 1.90
C LEU A 149 -2.41 -2.78 0.78
N CYS A 150 -1.67 -2.84 -0.32
CA CYS A 150 -2.02 -3.63 -1.49
C CYS A 150 -0.81 -4.48 -1.90
N PHE A 151 -1.03 -5.78 -2.04
CA PHE A 151 -0.05 -6.72 -2.57
C PHE A 151 -0.67 -7.41 -3.78
N TYR A 152 -0.02 -7.38 -4.93
CA TYR A 152 -0.59 -8.00 -6.14
C TYR A 152 0.46 -8.34 -7.20
N ASP A 153 0.04 -9.17 -8.15
CA ASP A 153 0.84 -9.52 -9.32
C ASP A 153 0.82 -8.36 -10.32
N LYS A 154 1.97 -7.69 -10.44
CA LYS A 154 2.11 -6.50 -11.28
C LYS A 154 2.00 -6.85 -12.77
N ASN A 155 2.58 -7.96 -13.21
CA ASN A 155 2.52 -8.35 -14.61
C ASN A 155 1.10 -8.72 -15.03
N ARG A 156 0.35 -9.40 -14.15
CA ARG A 156 -1.05 -9.72 -14.40
C ARG A 156 -1.92 -8.46 -14.43
N GLU A 157 -1.69 -7.52 -13.53
CA GLU A 157 -2.38 -6.22 -13.51
C GLU A 157 -2.16 -5.45 -14.80
N GLN A 158 -0.90 -5.38 -15.31
CA GLN A 158 -0.58 -4.72 -16.57
C GLN A 158 -1.26 -5.40 -17.77
N LYS A 159 -1.22 -6.73 -17.83
CA LYS A 159 -1.92 -7.50 -18.89
C LYS A 159 -3.42 -7.22 -18.91
N THR A 160 -4.05 -7.16 -17.74
CA THR A 160 -5.49 -6.85 -17.62
C THR A 160 -5.82 -5.43 -18.10
N LYS A 161 -4.89 -4.48 -17.96
CA LYS A 161 -5.04 -3.10 -18.43
C LYS A 161 -4.65 -2.90 -19.90
N GLY A 162 -4.09 -3.92 -20.56
CA GLY A 162 -3.55 -3.80 -21.91
C GLY A 162 -2.30 -2.91 -21.99
N GLU A 163 -1.58 -2.74 -20.86
CA GLU A 163 -0.38 -1.92 -20.80
C GLU A 163 0.88 -2.76 -21.06
N GLU A 164 1.89 -2.12 -21.64
CA GLU A 164 3.16 -2.79 -21.96
C GLU A 164 3.95 -3.16 -20.70
N ILE A 165 4.56 -4.35 -20.72
CA ILE A 165 5.48 -4.82 -19.68
C ILE A 165 6.90 -4.65 -20.22
N PRO A 166 7.77 -3.86 -19.54
CA PRO A 166 9.17 -3.71 -19.97
C PRO A 166 9.90 -5.07 -19.98
N GLU A 167 10.82 -5.25 -20.93
CA GLU A 167 11.50 -6.52 -21.20
C GLU A 167 12.13 -7.15 -19.95
N LEU A 168 12.73 -6.32 -19.09
CA LEU A 168 13.34 -6.77 -17.82
C LEU A 168 12.36 -7.51 -16.90
N TYR A 169 11.05 -7.24 -17.02
CA TYR A 169 10.01 -7.79 -16.14
C TYR A 169 9.12 -8.82 -16.84
N LYS A 170 9.27 -9.00 -18.17
CA LYS A 170 8.59 -10.07 -18.88
C LYS A 170 9.01 -11.43 -18.31
N GLU A 171 8.07 -12.36 -18.24
CA GLU A 171 8.26 -13.73 -17.75
C GLU A 171 8.82 -13.84 -16.32
N ARG A 172 8.85 -12.74 -15.57
CA ARG A 172 9.23 -12.73 -14.15
C ARG A 172 8.02 -12.62 -13.23
N ASN A 173 8.12 -13.20 -12.06
CA ASN A 173 7.13 -12.99 -11.02
C ASN A 173 7.39 -11.64 -10.34
N VAL A 174 6.50 -10.68 -10.54
CA VAL A 174 6.65 -9.32 -9.99
C VAL A 174 5.57 -9.05 -8.97
N LEU A 175 5.93 -9.14 -7.71
CA LEU A 175 5.07 -8.75 -6.60
C LEU A 175 5.16 -7.24 -6.42
N ARG A 176 4.02 -6.55 -6.49
CA ARG A 176 3.95 -5.15 -6.12
C ARG A 176 3.39 -4.99 -4.73
N TYR A 177 4.10 -4.23 -3.90
CA TYR A 177 3.64 -3.81 -2.59
C TYR A 177 3.43 -2.30 -2.57
N GLU A 178 2.22 -1.86 -2.23
CA GLU A 178 1.83 -0.46 -2.11
C GLU A 178 1.27 -0.16 -0.72
N GLN A 179 1.67 0.97 -0.18
CA GLN A 179 0.99 1.60 0.95
C GLN A 179 0.34 2.89 0.45
N ARG A 180 -0.98 2.97 0.55
CA ARG A 180 -1.78 4.11 0.12
C ARG A 180 -2.28 4.89 1.31
N TYR A 181 -1.91 6.14 1.42
CA TYR A 181 -2.45 7.11 2.36
C TYR A 181 -3.54 7.90 1.64
N ILE A 182 -4.81 7.71 2.06
CA ILE A 182 -5.98 8.15 1.28
C ILE A 182 -6.62 9.40 1.88
N LYS A 183 -6.52 9.59 3.20
CA LYS A 183 -7.19 10.69 3.93
C LYS A 183 -6.34 11.13 5.11
N ARG A 184 -6.56 12.39 5.55
CA ARG A 184 -5.97 12.96 6.76
C ARG A 184 -4.44 12.79 6.84
N LEU A 185 -3.75 13.09 5.75
CA LEU A 185 -2.29 13.00 5.68
C LEU A 185 -1.59 13.77 6.83
N PRO A 186 -1.99 15.01 7.18
CA PRO A 186 -1.39 15.72 8.29
C PRO A 186 -1.40 14.92 9.60
N VAL A 187 -2.53 14.29 9.92
CA VAL A 187 -2.67 13.44 11.11
C VAL A 187 -1.80 12.18 11.00
N ALA A 188 -1.77 11.56 9.82
CA ALA A 188 -0.98 10.35 9.58
C ALA A 188 0.52 10.59 9.75
N PHE A 189 1.00 11.79 9.41
CA PHE A 189 2.43 12.12 9.45
C PHE A 189 2.83 13.00 10.64
N GLY A 190 1.87 13.52 11.42
CA GLY A 190 2.15 14.41 12.56
C GLY A 190 2.69 15.77 12.15
N VAL A 191 2.22 16.30 11.01
CA VAL A 191 2.59 17.60 10.47
C VAL A 191 1.37 18.48 10.28
N GLU A 192 1.53 19.78 10.21
CA GLU A 192 0.42 20.73 10.02
C GLU A 192 -0.18 20.59 8.61
N ASN A 193 0.66 20.51 7.59
CA ASN A 193 0.26 20.30 6.20
C ASN A 193 1.30 19.45 5.45
N VAL A 194 0.83 18.64 4.51
CA VAL A 194 1.70 17.90 3.59
C VAL A 194 1.68 18.63 2.24
N THR A 195 2.78 19.29 1.90
CA THR A 195 2.92 20.02 0.64
C THR A 195 3.71 19.23 -0.40
N GLY A 196 3.65 19.66 -1.67
CA GLY A 196 4.48 19.09 -2.72
C GLY A 196 5.98 19.16 -2.38
N ALA A 197 6.45 20.27 -1.77
CA ALA A 197 7.83 20.42 -1.34
C ALA A 197 8.24 19.39 -0.27
N LEU A 198 7.35 19.07 0.65
CA LEU A 198 7.62 18.10 1.72
C LEU A 198 7.92 16.70 1.17
N LEU A 199 7.39 16.32 0.00
CA LEU A 199 7.61 14.99 -0.58
C LEU A 199 9.07 14.70 -0.95
N TYR A 200 9.87 15.75 -1.20
CA TYR A 200 11.31 15.59 -1.49
C TYR A 200 12.19 16.13 -0.36
N ASP A 201 11.61 16.53 0.78
CA ASP A 201 12.36 16.68 2.03
C ASP A 201 12.96 15.33 2.44
N GLU A 202 14.23 15.34 2.85
CA GLU A 202 14.97 14.11 3.13
C GLU A 202 14.43 13.36 4.34
N ALA A 203 14.17 14.08 5.43
CA ALA A 203 13.68 13.48 6.67
C ALA A 203 12.28 12.89 6.49
N PHE A 204 11.40 13.61 5.79
CA PHE A 204 10.06 13.12 5.46
C PHE A 204 10.11 11.88 4.56
N TYR A 205 10.92 11.92 3.51
CA TYR A 205 11.08 10.80 2.59
C TYR A 205 11.61 9.54 3.29
N ILE A 206 12.63 9.67 4.13
CA ILE A 206 13.17 8.55 4.93
C ILE A 206 12.10 8.02 5.89
N SER A 207 11.37 8.90 6.59
CA SER A 207 10.29 8.48 7.48
C SER A 207 9.21 7.67 6.75
N LEU A 208 8.91 8.03 5.51
CA LEU A 208 7.94 7.33 4.67
C LEU A 208 8.41 5.92 4.29
N LEU A 209 9.71 5.77 3.94
CA LEU A 209 10.32 4.47 3.65
C LEU A 209 10.29 3.53 4.87
N GLU A 210 10.62 4.07 6.05
CA GLU A 210 10.57 3.28 7.30
C GLU A 210 9.14 2.85 7.61
N ARG A 211 8.15 3.74 7.50
CA ARG A 211 6.73 3.42 7.69
C ARG A 211 6.25 2.32 6.72
N TRP A 212 6.65 2.39 5.45
CA TRP A 212 6.33 1.38 4.46
C TRP A 212 6.87 0.00 4.84
N LYS A 213 8.13 -0.07 5.27
CA LYS A 213 8.75 -1.30 5.79
C LYS A 213 8.06 -1.80 7.06
N ASP A 214 7.79 -0.92 8.01
CA ASP A 214 7.23 -1.29 9.31
C ASP A 214 5.78 -1.79 9.19
N LYS A 215 5.00 -1.24 8.25
CA LYS A 215 3.66 -1.75 7.92
C LYS A 215 3.72 -3.17 7.37
N TYR A 216 4.67 -3.47 6.49
CA TYR A 216 4.89 -4.85 6.04
C TYR A 216 5.28 -5.78 7.20
N LYS A 217 6.20 -5.34 8.08
CA LYS A 217 6.62 -6.12 9.25
C LYS A 217 5.49 -6.38 10.24
N ALA A 218 4.54 -5.46 10.36
CA ALA A 218 3.37 -5.59 11.24
C ALA A 218 2.35 -6.62 10.75
N ILE A 219 2.42 -7.07 9.49
CA ILE A 219 1.58 -8.16 9.00
C ILE A 219 2.06 -9.46 9.64
N ASN A 220 1.15 -10.20 10.28
CA ASN A 220 1.47 -11.52 10.78
C ASN A 220 1.84 -12.45 9.61
N LYS A 221 2.95 -13.19 9.74
CA LYS A 221 3.39 -14.14 8.71
C LYS A 221 2.89 -15.53 9.03
N ILE A 222 2.33 -16.19 8.01
CA ILE A 222 1.93 -17.59 8.09
C ILE A 222 3.15 -18.43 7.72
N ASN A 223 3.64 -19.20 8.68
CA ASN A 223 4.80 -20.06 8.48
C ASN A 223 4.37 -21.43 7.95
N ASP A 224 5.24 -22.06 7.17
CA ASP A 224 5.08 -23.48 6.87
C ASP A 224 5.36 -24.29 8.11
N ILE A 225 4.47 -25.24 8.38
CA ILE A 225 4.68 -26.15 9.50
C ILE A 225 5.57 -27.28 9.04
N THR A 226 6.82 -27.19 9.40
CA THR A 226 7.75 -28.30 9.24
C THR A 226 7.53 -29.28 10.36
N LEU A 227 7.09 -30.52 10.02
CA LEU A 227 6.99 -31.60 10.97
C LEU A 227 8.40 -32.04 11.41
N ASN A 228 8.85 -31.53 12.53
CA ASN A 228 10.09 -31.97 13.14
C ASN A 228 9.83 -33.19 14.03
N PHE A 229 9.90 -34.39 13.45
CA PHE A 229 9.70 -35.63 14.19
C PHE A 229 10.72 -35.86 15.29
N GLN A 230 11.90 -35.21 15.25
CA GLN A 230 12.86 -35.25 16.35
C GLN A 230 12.36 -34.47 17.58
N ALA A 231 11.57 -33.43 17.37
CA ALA A 231 10.93 -32.66 18.46
C ALA A 231 9.58 -33.27 18.89
N MET A 232 8.98 -34.16 18.09
CA MET A 232 7.68 -34.78 18.37
C MET A 232 7.87 -36.15 19.02
N THR A 233 8.18 -36.21 20.29
CA THR A 233 8.45 -37.43 21.02
C THR A 233 7.21 -38.03 21.72
N ASN A 234 6.10 -37.30 21.79
CA ASN A 234 4.92 -37.74 22.50
C ASN A 234 3.60 -37.20 21.90
N ARG A 235 2.47 -37.85 22.32
CA ARG A 235 1.12 -37.54 21.86
C ARG A 235 0.70 -36.06 22.07
N GLN A 236 1.12 -35.45 23.18
CA GLN A 236 0.76 -34.05 23.47
C GLN A 236 1.41 -33.06 22.49
N GLN A 237 2.65 -33.34 22.05
CA GLN A 237 3.34 -32.55 21.04
C GLN A 237 2.64 -32.66 19.68
N LEU A 238 2.17 -33.85 19.31
CA LEU A 238 1.37 -34.04 18.08
C LEU A 238 0.08 -33.23 18.12
N TYR A 239 -0.64 -33.21 19.24
CA TYR A 239 -1.85 -32.38 19.38
C TYR A 239 -1.54 -30.89 19.29
N LYS A 240 -0.47 -30.41 19.95
CA LYS A 240 -0.03 -29.02 19.86
C LYS A 240 0.28 -28.61 18.42
N MET A 241 0.94 -29.49 17.66
CA MET A 241 1.21 -29.29 16.24
C MET A 241 -0.06 -29.21 15.41
N GLY A 242 -1.06 -30.07 15.67
CA GLY A 242 -2.36 -30.00 15.00
C GLY A 242 -3.07 -28.68 15.26
N VAL A 243 -3.07 -28.23 16.51
CA VAL A 243 -3.66 -26.93 16.88
C VAL A 243 -2.89 -25.79 16.23
N LEU A 244 -1.56 -25.81 16.23
CA LEU A 244 -0.74 -24.81 15.58
C LEU A 244 -1.02 -24.74 14.07
N SER A 245 -1.11 -25.90 13.40
CA SER A 245 -1.48 -26.00 11.99
C SER A 245 -2.83 -25.34 11.69
N MET A 246 -3.80 -25.57 12.56
CA MET A 246 -5.13 -24.96 12.45
C MET A 246 -5.05 -23.44 12.65
N VAL A 247 -4.30 -22.98 13.66
CA VAL A 247 -4.09 -21.55 13.94
C VAL A 247 -3.46 -20.85 12.74
N GLU A 248 -2.41 -21.42 12.16
CA GLU A 248 -1.73 -20.85 10.98
C GLU A 248 -2.66 -20.80 9.77
N ARG A 249 -3.47 -21.83 9.52
CA ARG A 249 -4.46 -21.84 8.41
C ARG A 249 -5.52 -20.74 8.54
N VAL A 250 -5.88 -20.38 9.76
CA VAL A 250 -6.87 -19.32 10.05
C VAL A 250 -6.25 -17.92 9.89
N GLY A 251 -4.93 -17.81 9.84
CA GLY A 251 -4.22 -16.53 9.72
C GLY A 251 -3.45 -16.12 10.98
N GLY A 252 -3.15 -17.10 11.87
CA GLY A 252 -2.34 -16.93 13.06
C GLY A 252 -3.14 -16.70 14.35
N GLU A 253 -2.41 -16.53 15.46
CA GLU A 253 -2.97 -16.41 16.81
C GLU A 253 -4.07 -15.35 16.91
N VAL A 254 -3.83 -14.17 16.36
CA VAL A 254 -4.77 -13.05 16.45
C VAL A 254 -6.08 -13.36 15.75
N ALA A 255 -6.02 -13.90 14.53
CA ALA A 255 -7.22 -14.27 13.77
C ALA A 255 -8.02 -15.38 14.48
N MET A 256 -7.36 -16.35 15.08
CA MET A 256 -8.02 -17.40 15.84
C MET A 256 -8.69 -16.83 17.10
N ILE A 257 -8.03 -15.93 17.83
CA ILE A 257 -8.60 -15.26 19.00
C ILE A 257 -9.82 -14.40 18.62
N GLU A 258 -9.77 -13.70 17.48
CA GLU A 258 -10.91 -12.92 16.97
C GLU A 258 -12.11 -13.83 16.66
N GLN A 259 -11.91 -14.97 16.01
CA GLN A 259 -12.99 -15.94 15.76
C GLN A 259 -13.60 -16.48 17.05
N ILE A 260 -12.78 -16.77 18.08
CA ILE A 260 -13.28 -17.20 19.39
C ILE A 260 -14.11 -16.08 20.05
N ASN A 261 -13.67 -14.83 19.96
CA ASN A 261 -14.40 -13.68 20.50
C ASN A 261 -15.74 -13.47 19.79
N ASP A 262 -15.77 -13.63 18.47
CA ASP A 262 -17.00 -13.50 17.69
C ASP A 262 -17.97 -14.66 17.94
N ALA A 263 -17.48 -15.89 18.11
CA ALA A 263 -18.28 -17.02 18.54
C ALA A 263 -18.87 -16.79 19.95
N GLN A 264 -18.10 -16.22 20.86
CA GLN A 264 -18.61 -15.82 22.19
C GLN A 264 -19.70 -14.74 22.10
N LYS A 265 -19.52 -13.71 21.25
CA LYS A 265 -20.54 -12.66 21.04
C LYS A 265 -21.83 -13.21 20.45
N ARG A 266 -21.75 -14.18 19.54
CA ARG A 266 -22.94 -14.86 18.97
C ARG A 266 -23.63 -15.81 19.93
N GLY A 267 -23.01 -16.13 21.08
CA GLY A 267 -23.52 -17.10 22.04
C GLY A 267 -23.17 -18.56 21.75
N ASP A 268 -22.33 -18.82 20.74
CA ASP A 268 -21.86 -20.19 20.40
C ASP A 268 -20.93 -20.74 21.49
N LEU A 269 -20.27 -19.87 22.24
CA LEU A 269 -19.35 -20.18 23.34
C LEU A 269 -19.73 -19.44 24.62
N THR A 270 -19.70 -20.15 25.76
CA THR A 270 -19.77 -19.52 27.07
C THR A 270 -18.48 -18.75 27.38
N ARG A 271 -18.54 -17.78 28.32
CA ARG A 271 -17.36 -17.02 28.75
C ARG A 271 -16.20 -17.90 29.18
N LYS A 272 -16.50 -19.01 29.91
CA LYS A 272 -15.49 -19.97 30.39
C LYS A 272 -14.85 -20.71 29.21
N GLN A 273 -15.66 -21.25 28.29
CA GLN A 273 -15.16 -21.96 27.12
C GLN A 273 -14.26 -21.06 26.24
N ALA A 274 -14.70 -19.82 25.97
CA ALA A 274 -13.91 -18.87 25.21
C ALA A 274 -12.59 -18.50 25.92
N PHE A 275 -12.59 -18.39 27.24
CA PHE A 275 -11.36 -18.15 28.03
C PHE A 275 -10.40 -19.33 27.91
N ASP A 276 -10.87 -20.57 28.08
CA ASP A 276 -10.05 -21.77 28.04
C ASP A 276 -9.46 -21.96 26.63
N LEU A 277 -10.24 -21.74 25.57
CA LEU A 277 -9.77 -21.82 24.19
C LEU A 277 -8.69 -20.77 23.92
N ARG A 278 -8.91 -19.49 24.31
CA ARG A 278 -7.88 -18.44 24.12
C ARG A 278 -6.59 -18.77 24.88
N LYS A 279 -6.69 -19.32 26.09
CA LYS A 279 -5.53 -19.76 26.88
C LYS A 279 -4.76 -20.84 26.15
N THR A 280 -5.46 -21.89 25.66
CA THR A 280 -4.84 -22.99 24.90
C THR A 280 -4.13 -22.47 23.63
N ILE A 281 -4.78 -21.60 22.85
CA ILE A 281 -4.16 -21.02 21.64
C ILE A 281 -2.88 -20.28 21.99
N LYS A 282 -2.90 -19.41 23.01
CA LYS A 282 -1.71 -18.67 23.46
C LYS A 282 -0.59 -19.59 23.94
N GLU A 283 -0.91 -20.66 24.66
CA GLU A 283 0.08 -21.64 25.13
C GLU A 283 0.72 -22.41 23.95
N VAL A 284 -0.10 -22.81 22.97
CA VAL A 284 0.41 -23.51 21.79
C VAL A 284 1.27 -22.60 20.92
N CYS A 285 0.86 -21.34 20.70
CA CYS A 285 1.63 -20.39 19.91
C CYS A 285 2.97 -20.01 20.55
N LYS A 286 3.07 -20.00 21.89
CA LYS A 286 4.35 -19.78 22.58
C LYS A 286 5.38 -20.89 22.30
N VAL A 287 4.92 -22.13 22.19
CA VAL A 287 5.78 -23.29 21.89
C VAL A 287 6.05 -23.43 20.39
N GLY A 288 5.21 -22.81 19.58
CA GLY A 288 5.26 -22.89 18.11
C GLY A 288 6.55 -22.36 17.49
N GLY A 289 7.24 -21.42 18.14
CA GLY A 289 8.51 -20.86 17.64
C GLY A 289 9.62 -21.90 17.41
N ASP A 290 9.61 -22.99 18.16
CA ASP A 290 10.58 -24.09 18.01
C ASP A 290 10.12 -25.15 16.97
N LEU A 291 8.87 -25.11 16.59
CA LEU A 291 8.21 -26.10 15.72
C LEU A 291 7.91 -25.58 14.32
N THR A 292 7.98 -24.26 14.10
CA THR A 292 7.73 -23.62 12.81
C THR A 292 9.01 -23.03 12.24
N VAL A 293 9.21 -23.25 10.96
CA VAL A 293 10.32 -22.61 10.22
C VAL A 293 9.70 -21.54 9.33
N PRO A 294 10.16 -20.28 9.37
CA PRO A 294 9.73 -19.26 8.42
C PRO A 294 9.89 -19.76 6.99
N SER A 295 8.87 -19.62 6.16
CA SER A 295 8.94 -20.05 4.77
C SER A 295 10.09 -19.33 4.04
N GLU A 296 10.71 -19.99 3.08
CA GLU A 296 11.80 -19.40 2.28
C GLU A 296 11.28 -18.18 1.50
N GLU A 297 10.00 -18.19 1.11
CA GLU A 297 9.34 -17.08 0.44
C GLU A 297 9.26 -15.84 1.35
N ILE A 298 8.93 -16.03 2.63
CA ILE A 298 8.90 -14.91 3.58
C ILE A 298 10.32 -14.40 3.85
N LYS A 299 11.30 -15.28 4.01
CA LYS A 299 12.71 -14.85 4.16
C LYS A 299 13.20 -14.06 2.94
N GLU A 300 12.83 -14.52 1.73
CA GLU A 300 13.14 -13.80 0.50
C GLU A 300 12.48 -12.41 0.47
N LEU A 301 11.17 -12.35 0.78
CA LEU A 301 10.41 -11.09 0.76
C LEU A 301 10.92 -10.11 1.82
N ASP A 302 11.19 -10.57 3.04
CA ASP A 302 11.78 -9.77 4.11
C ASP A 302 13.12 -9.14 3.69
N LYS A 303 14.00 -9.95 3.09
CA LYS A 303 15.29 -9.50 2.58
C LYS A 303 15.09 -8.41 1.51
N LYS A 304 14.21 -8.64 0.52
CA LYS A 304 13.97 -7.70 -0.59
C LYS A 304 13.31 -6.39 -0.12
N ILE A 305 12.44 -6.44 0.87
CA ILE A 305 11.87 -5.23 1.50
C ILE A 305 12.98 -4.39 2.16
N LEU A 306 13.90 -5.03 2.89
CA LEU A 306 15.04 -4.35 3.51
C LEU A 306 16.01 -3.77 2.47
N GLU A 307 16.30 -4.52 1.41
CA GLU A 307 17.13 -4.05 0.29
C GLU A 307 16.51 -2.84 -0.40
N ALA A 308 15.20 -2.84 -0.64
CA ALA A 308 14.49 -1.71 -1.23
C ALA A 308 14.64 -0.44 -0.38
N VAL A 309 14.45 -0.53 0.94
CA VAL A 309 14.62 0.63 1.84
C VAL A 309 16.07 1.13 1.82
N ARG A 310 17.07 0.23 1.83
CA ARG A 310 18.49 0.63 1.77
C ARG A 310 18.85 1.33 0.46
N TYR A 311 18.27 0.86 -0.65
CA TYR A 311 18.52 1.45 -1.98
C TYR A 311 17.97 2.85 -2.12
N TYR A 312 16.83 3.17 -1.50
CA TYR A 312 16.16 4.47 -1.61
C TYR A 312 16.53 5.46 -0.49
N ARG A 313 17.29 5.04 0.52
CA ARG A 313 17.90 5.93 1.50
C ARG A 313 19.05 6.72 0.88
#